data_847db72e3bdb6fbe9eff6ca0153aa016
#
_entry.id   847db72e3bdb6fbe9eff6ca0153aa016
#
_cell.length_a   1.000
_cell.length_b   1.000
_cell.length_c   1.000
_cell.angle_alpha   90.00
_cell.angle_beta   90.00
_cell.angle_gamma   90.00
#
_symmetry.space_group_name_H-M   'P 1'
#
loop_
_entity.id
_entity.type
_entity.pdbx_description
1 polymer ?
#
loop_
_entity_poly.entity_id
_entity_poly.type
_entity_poly.pdbx_seq_one_letter_code
_entity_poly.pdbx_strand_id
1 'polypeptide(L)'
;MKLDFDPGFDITPLSVDEGFRLGADCFDKGTEFRKLDSVRKSLRDPNCDGPENVYAIMMDVGHKKDLPAMQQRMLLYGVVTYAAGQLGDEPIRSQGHIHKVSAHCGWSTPEVYEIWTGKAVIYMQESGQDDPGRCFAVEAGAGDVVIVPPGWVHATISADPKQPLTFGAWCDRDYGFAYADVRRHGGIAWFPLLTAKGKLRWTPNPAYHTSQLTIKPPRDYSDLGLEKGKSIYRQFEEDPDRFLFCLLYTSDA
;
A
#
# COMPACT_ATOMS: atom_id res chain seq x y z
N MET A 1 -1.73 -16.30 11.01
CA MET A 1 -1.47 -16.76 9.62
C MET A 1 0.04 -16.83 9.42
N LYS A 2 0.54 -17.83 8.66
CA LYS A 2 1.99 -17.93 8.36
C LYS A 2 2.31 -16.95 7.22
N LEU A 3 3.38 -16.18 7.39
CA LEU A 3 3.92 -15.31 6.34
C LEU A 3 4.82 -16.12 5.39
N ASP A 4 4.86 -15.74 4.11
CA ASP A 4 5.72 -16.33 3.08
C ASP A 4 7.10 -15.64 3.05
N PHE A 5 7.20 -14.43 3.61
CA PHE A 5 8.42 -13.66 3.75
C PHE A 5 8.58 -13.16 5.19
N ASP A 6 9.82 -13.13 5.69
CA ASP A 6 10.15 -12.67 7.05
C ASP A 6 10.16 -11.13 7.10
N PRO A 7 9.23 -10.49 7.84
CA PRO A 7 9.15 -9.03 7.91
C PRO A 7 10.31 -8.36 8.65
N GLY A 8 11.11 -9.13 9.38
CA GLY A 8 12.26 -8.62 10.13
C GLY A 8 12.00 -8.34 11.60
N PHE A 9 10.74 -8.41 12.06
CA PHE A 9 10.36 -8.28 13.47
C PHE A 9 9.19 -9.22 13.81
N ASP A 10 8.95 -9.43 15.09
CA ASP A 10 7.94 -10.39 15.57
C ASP A 10 6.52 -9.84 15.43
N ILE A 11 5.93 -10.10 14.27
CA ILE A 11 4.55 -9.78 13.94
C ILE A 11 3.87 -10.97 13.29
N THR A 12 2.65 -11.29 13.71
CA THR A 12 1.82 -12.33 13.12
C THR A 12 0.48 -11.73 12.72
N PRO A 13 0.15 -11.64 11.41
CA PRO A 13 -1.20 -11.30 10.98
C PRO A 13 -2.16 -12.42 11.41
N LEU A 14 -3.29 -12.00 11.93
CA LEU A 14 -4.42 -12.85 12.31
C LEU A 14 -5.46 -12.86 11.17
N SER A 15 -6.75 -12.91 11.48
CA SER A 15 -7.77 -12.59 10.49
C SER A 15 -7.88 -11.07 10.29
N VAL A 16 -8.52 -10.64 9.20
CA VAL A 16 -8.79 -9.21 8.97
C VAL A 16 -9.62 -8.58 10.10
N ASP A 17 -10.41 -9.39 10.82
CA ASP A 17 -11.27 -8.92 11.92
C ASP A 17 -10.53 -8.86 13.26
N GLU A 18 -9.39 -9.54 13.37
CA GLU A 18 -8.57 -9.60 14.58
C GLU A 18 -7.29 -8.74 14.47
N GLY A 19 -6.86 -8.42 13.24
CA GLY A 19 -5.68 -7.62 13.00
C GLY A 19 -4.36 -8.38 13.17
N PHE A 20 -3.55 -8.00 14.15
CA PHE A 20 -2.18 -8.48 14.30
C PHE A 20 -1.88 -8.84 15.75
N ARG A 21 -0.98 -9.82 15.93
CA ARG A 21 -0.33 -10.12 17.19
C ARG A 21 1.14 -9.75 17.10
N LEU A 22 1.64 -9.03 18.09
CA LEU A 22 3.03 -8.56 18.17
C LEU A 22 3.80 -9.30 19.26
N GLY A 23 5.11 -9.41 19.06
CA GLY A 23 6.03 -9.83 20.10
C GLY A 23 6.16 -8.82 21.24
N ALA A 24 6.65 -9.29 22.39
CA ALA A 24 6.75 -8.46 23.61
C ALA A 24 7.66 -7.22 23.45
N ASP A 25 8.63 -7.30 22.54
CA ASP A 25 9.59 -6.22 22.26
C ASP A 25 9.13 -5.23 21.18
N CYS A 26 7.90 -5.41 20.67
CA CYS A 26 7.30 -4.52 19.68
C CYS A 26 6.43 -3.45 20.35
N PHE A 27 6.23 -2.35 19.63
CA PHE A 27 5.26 -1.29 19.95
C PHE A 27 4.28 -1.14 18.80
N ASP A 28 3.12 -0.59 19.09
CA ASP A 28 2.10 -0.18 18.10
C ASP A 28 1.22 0.95 18.68
N LYS A 29 0.35 1.48 17.82
CA LYS A 29 -0.69 2.46 18.19
C LYS A 29 -2.11 1.91 18.04
N GLY A 30 -2.24 0.60 17.95
CA GLY A 30 -3.52 -0.10 17.76
C GLY A 30 -3.83 -0.39 16.31
N THR A 31 -4.79 -1.28 16.12
CA THR A 31 -5.28 -1.69 14.80
C THR A 31 -6.54 -0.90 14.43
N GLU A 32 -6.55 -0.33 13.23
CA GLU A 32 -7.73 0.27 12.62
C GLU A 32 -8.31 -0.69 11.58
N PHE A 33 -9.64 -0.75 11.49
CA PHE A 33 -10.35 -1.58 10.53
C PHE A 33 -11.01 -0.71 9.46
N ARG A 34 -10.72 -0.98 8.20
CA ARG A 34 -11.37 -0.31 7.08
C ARG A 34 -12.55 -1.14 6.60
N LYS A 35 -13.72 -0.64 6.92
CA LYS A 35 -14.99 -1.26 6.54
C LYS A 35 -15.33 -1.01 5.06
N LEU A 36 -16.11 -1.90 4.48
CA LEU A 36 -16.60 -1.79 3.11
C LEU A 36 -17.28 -0.44 2.85
N ASP A 37 -18.09 0.05 3.77
CA ASP A 37 -18.78 1.34 3.61
C ASP A 37 -17.83 2.54 3.48
N SER A 38 -16.63 2.45 4.07
CA SER A 38 -15.63 3.52 3.96
C SER A 38 -14.97 3.60 2.58
N VAL A 39 -14.98 2.51 1.81
CA VAL A 39 -14.33 2.42 0.48
C VAL A 39 -15.32 2.49 -0.69
N ARG A 40 -16.63 2.31 -0.45
CA ARG A 40 -17.68 2.23 -1.49
C ARG A 40 -17.62 3.37 -2.52
N LYS A 41 -17.35 4.61 -2.09
CA LYS A 41 -17.29 5.80 -2.98
C LYS A 41 -16.19 5.74 -4.04
N SER A 42 -15.31 4.77 -3.96
CA SER A 42 -14.20 4.58 -4.89
C SER A 42 -14.27 3.25 -5.62
N LEU A 43 -15.37 2.49 -5.45
CA LEU A 43 -15.59 1.22 -6.14
C LEU A 43 -16.40 1.44 -7.42
N ARG A 44 -16.14 0.61 -8.43
CA ARG A 44 -16.89 0.62 -9.68
C ARG A 44 -18.39 0.41 -9.45
N ASP A 45 -18.74 -0.51 -8.55
CA ASP A 45 -20.09 -0.67 -8.03
C ASP A 45 -20.13 -0.32 -6.54
N PRO A 46 -20.60 0.87 -6.16
CA PRO A 46 -20.67 1.27 -4.76
C PRO A 46 -21.69 0.49 -3.93
N ASN A 47 -22.56 -0.28 -4.57
CA ASN A 47 -23.59 -1.10 -3.90
C ASN A 47 -23.20 -2.58 -3.82
N CYS A 48 -21.98 -2.94 -4.19
CA CYS A 48 -21.53 -4.32 -4.21
C CYS A 48 -21.53 -4.96 -2.82
N ASP A 49 -21.59 -6.29 -2.81
CA ASP A 49 -21.32 -7.11 -1.63
C ASP A 49 -19.84 -7.35 -1.44
N GLY A 50 -19.45 -7.62 -0.20
CA GLY A 50 -18.08 -7.91 0.18
C GLY A 50 -17.93 -8.13 1.69
N PRO A 51 -16.73 -8.41 2.19
CA PRO A 51 -16.46 -8.54 3.62
C PRO A 51 -16.74 -7.23 4.34
N GLU A 52 -17.24 -7.30 5.58
CA GLU A 52 -17.48 -6.09 6.39
C GLU A 52 -16.19 -5.30 6.61
N ASN A 53 -15.11 -5.98 7.03
CA ASN A 53 -13.78 -5.43 7.12
C ASN A 53 -12.99 -5.79 5.85
N VAL A 54 -12.65 -4.78 5.06
CA VAL A 54 -11.90 -4.93 3.80
C VAL A 54 -10.42 -5.15 4.12
N TYR A 55 -9.88 -4.39 5.08
CA TYR A 55 -8.53 -4.57 5.59
C TYR A 55 -8.36 -4.03 7.01
N ALA A 56 -7.40 -4.61 7.72
CA ALA A 56 -6.88 -4.11 8.99
C ALA A 56 -5.53 -3.43 8.75
N ILE A 57 -5.31 -2.30 9.40
CA ILE A 57 -4.10 -1.49 9.29
C ILE A 57 -3.59 -1.12 10.68
N MET A 58 -2.29 -1.23 10.88
CA MET A 58 -1.60 -0.77 12.07
C MET A 58 -0.51 0.22 11.61
N MET A 59 -0.69 1.49 11.96
CA MET A 59 0.27 2.55 11.64
C MET A 59 1.20 2.77 12.82
N ASP A 60 2.49 2.99 12.54
CA ASP A 60 3.55 3.23 13.52
C ASP A 60 3.78 2.01 14.43
N VAL A 61 4.30 0.95 13.84
CA VAL A 61 4.63 -0.33 14.48
C VAL A 61 6.09 -0.71 14.25
N GLY A 62 6.69 -1.45 15.18
CA GLY A 62 8.05 -1.97 15.06
C GLY A 62 8.64 -2.38 16.40
N HIS A 63 9.95 -2.63 16.46
CA HIS A 63 10.63 -2.87 17.73
C HIS A 63 10.69 -1.60 18.58
N LYS A 64 10.48 -1.73 19.90
CA LYS A 64 10.59 -0.63 20.88
C LYS A 64 11.92 0.08 20.82
N LYS A 65 13.02 -0.66 20.57
CA LYS A 65 14.37 -0.11 20.47
C LYS A 65 14.55 0.85 19.28
N ASP A 66 13.75 0.67 18.21
CA ASP A 66 13.89 1.43 16.96
C ASP A 66 13.03 2.70 16.95
N LEU A 67 12.04 2.79 17.85
CA LEU A 67 11.11 3.92 17.90
C LEU A 67 11.81 5.29 17.97
N PRO A 68 12.87 5.49 18.79
CA PRO A 68 13.59 6.78 18.82
C PRO A 68 14.21 7.13 17.47
N ALA A 69 14.82 6.15 16.78
CA ALA A 69 15.44 6.35 15.48
C ALA A 69 14.41 6.67 14.38
N MET A 70 13.25 6.00 14.41
CA MET A 70 12.11 6.27 13.52
C MET A 70 11.55 7.68 13.76
N GLN A 71 11.36 8.08 15.01
CA GLN A 71 10.83 9.41 15.37
C GLN A 71 11.80 10.53 14.97
N GLN A 72 13.09 10.36 15.25
CA GLN A 72 14.11 11.33 14.88
C GLN A 72 14.16 11.60 13.37
N ARG A 73 13.86 10.57 12.57
CA ARG A 73 13.87 10.62 11.11
C ARG A 73 12.51 10.91 10.48
N MET A 74 11.49 11.18 11.29
CA MET A 74 10.13 11.37 10.80
C MET A 74 9.64 10.23 9.89
N LEU A 75 10.12 9.00 10.12
CA LEU A 75 9.66 7.79 9.45
C LEU A 75 8.70 7.02 10.34
N LEU A 76 7.73 6.35 9.76
CA LEU A 76 6.95 5.32 10.42
C LEU A 76 6.86 4.08 9.55
N TYR A 77 6.67 2.94 10.20
CA TYR A 77 6.37 1.67 9.54
C TYR A 77 4.91 1.32 9.76
N GLY A 78 4.20 1.08 8.67
CA GLY A 78 2.81 0.63 8.67
C GLY A 78 2.72 -0.83 8.23
N VAL A 79 1.72 -1.56 8.73
CA VAL A 79 1.41 -2.92 8.29
C VAL A 79 -0.06 -3.06 7.99
N VAL A 80 -0.37 -3.81 6.93
CA VAL A 80 -1.76 -3.97 6.47
C VAL A 80 -2.00 -5.44 6.12
N THR A 81 -3.17 -5.95 6.51
CA THR A 81 -3.67 -7.23 6.05
C THR A 81 -5.06 -7.08 5.44
N TYR A 82 -5.24 -7.61 4.24
CA TYR A 82 -6.49 -7.57 3.47
C TYR A 82 -7.24 -8.88 3.65
N ALA A 83 -8.57 -8.79 3.65
CA ALA A 83 -9.42 -9.97 3.59
C ALA A 83 -9.15 -10.79 2.31
N ALA A 84 -9.39 -12.08 2.37
CA ALA A 84 -9.64 -12.86 1.16
C ALA A 84 -11.05 -12.55 0.63
N GLY A 85 -11.27 -12.74 -0.68
CA GLY A 85 -12.56 -12.50 -1.31
C GLY A 85 -12.53 -11.40 -2.36
N GLN A 86 -13.65 -10.72 -2.52
CA GLN A 86 -13.86 -9.73 -3.58
C GLN A 86 -14.88 -8.67 -3.13
N LEU A 87 -14.92 -7.56 -3.85
CA LEU A 87 -15.83 -6.43 -3.70
C LEU A 87 -16.72 -6.38 -4.97
N GLY A 88 -17.82 -7.12 -4.98
CA GLY A 88 -18.59 -7.32 -6.20
C GLY A 88 -17.74 -8.03 -7.28
N ASP A 89 -17.44 -7.36 -8.38
CA ASP A 89 -16.57 -7.87 -9.46
C ASP A 89 -15.12 -7.35 -9.38
N GLU A 90 -14.80 -6.53 -8.39
CA GLU A 90 -13.42 -6.08 -8.10
C GLU A 90 -12.76 -6.99 -7.04
N PRO A 91 -11.43 -7.15 -7.06
CA PRO A 91 -10.71 -7.78 -5.95
C PRO A 91 -10.77 -6.90 -4.70
N ILE A 92 -10.43 -7.46 -3.56
CA ILE A 92 -10.20 -6.67 -2.35
C ILE A 92 -9.11 -5.63 -2.63
N ARG A 93 -9.37 -4.36 -2.31
CA ARG A 93 -8.43 -3.26 -2.53
C ARG A 93 -8.70 -2.05 -1.64
N SER A 94 -7.71 -1.19 -1.51
CA SER A 94 -7.91 0.16 -0.98
C SER A 94 -8.64 1.04 -2.00
N GLN A 95 -9.17 2.16 -1.53
CA GLN A 95 -9.94 3.05 -2.41
C GLN A 95 -9.08 3.86 -3.39
N GLY A 96 -7.77 3.96 -3.15
CA GLY A 96 -6.88 4.87 -3.84
C GLY A 96 -6.82 6.25 -3.16
N HIS A 97 -5.61 6.81 -3.06
CA HIS A 97 -5.34 8.09 -2.41
C HIS A 97 -4.03 8.71 -2.91
N ILE A 98 -3.86 9.98 -2.61
CA ILE A 98 -2.58 10.68 -2.64
C ILE A 98 -2.16 10.92 -1.19
N HIS A 99 -0.89 10.84 -0.86
CA HIS A 99 -0.41 11.34 0.41
C HIS A 99 -0.60 12.87 0.46
N LYS A 100 -1.12 13.37 1.58
CA LYS A 100 -1.18 14.81 1.81
C LYS A 100 0.23 15.38 1.82
N VAL A 101 0.33 16.66 1.50
CA VAL A 101 1.60 17.38 1.69
C VAL A 101 1.95 17.33 3.17
N SER A 102 3.11 16.77 3.49
CA SER A 102 3.65 16.69 4.83
C SER A 102 4.05 18.09 5.31
N ALA A 103 3.64 18.47 6.51
CA ALA A 103 4.08 19.73 7.13
C ALA A 103 5.59 19.67 7.48
N HIS A 104 6.15 18.46 7.68
CA HIS A 104 7.54 18.25 7.98
C HIS A 104 8.47 18.56 6.80
N CYS A 105 8.16 18.04 5.61
CA CYS A 105 9.03 18.16 4.43
C CYS A 105 8.47 19.06 3.32
N GLY A 106 7.19 19.45 3.38
CA GLY A 106 6.58 20.40 2.43
C GLY A 106 6.12 19.79 1.11
N TRP A 107 6.06 18.46 0.98
CA TRP A 107 5.63 17.76 -0.23
C TRP A 107 4.90 16.44 0.07
N SER A 108 4.23 15.88 -0.94
CA SER A 108 3.55 14.59 -0.84
C SER A 108 4.58 13.48 -0.98
N THR A 109 4.81 12.74 0.09
CA THR A 109 5.92 11.78 0.21
C THR A 109 5.66 10.45 -0.52
N PRO A 110 6.70 9.73 -0.97
CA PRO A 110 6.58 8.39 -1.51
C PRO A 110 6.19 7.38 -0.42
N GLU A 111 5.89 6.15 -0.84
CA GLU A 111 5.69 5.01 0.05
C GLU A 111 6.47 3.80 -0.46
N VAL A 112 7.13 3.07 0.45
CA VAL A 112 7.95 1.90 0.14
C VAL A 112 7.26 0.66 0.68
N TYR A 113 6.66 -0.12 -0.20
CA TYR A 113 5.94 -1.36 0.12
C TYR A 113 6.86 -2.57 0.10
N GLU A 114 6.61 -3.53 0.97
CA GLU A 114 7.16 -4.88 0.92
C GLU A 114 6.06 -5.90 1.16
N ILE A 115 5.88 -6.81 0.22
CA ILE A 115 4.85 -7.83 0.28
C ILE A 115 5.34 -9.01 1.13
N TRP A 116 4.53 -9.48 2.09
CA TRP A 116 4.89 -10.59 2.99
C TRP A 116 4.16 -11.88 2.69
N THR A 117 2.92 -11.81 2.23
CA THR A 117 2.16 -12.97 1.76
C THR A 117 1.05 -12.55 0.81
N GLY A 118 0.61 -13.47 -0.04
CA GLY A 118 -0.37 -13.20 -1.08
C GLY A 118 0.24 -12.60 -2.34
N LYS A 119 -0.63 -12.14 -3.24
CA LYS A 119 -0.26 -11.46 -4.49
C LYS A 119 -0.83 -10.06 -4.49
N ALA A 120 0.03 -9.07 -4.61
CA ALA A 120 -0.35 -7.68 -4.69
C ALA A 120 -0.28 -7.16 -6.13
N VAL A 121 -1.13 -6.20 -6.44
CA VAL A 121 -0.83 -5.21 -7.47
C VAL A 121 -0.82 -3.85 -6.80
N ILE A 122 0.30 -3.15 -6.89
CA ILE A 122 0.38 -1.74 -6.51
C ILE A 122 0.04 -0.93 -7.77
N TYR A 123 -1.20 -0.44 -7.80
CA TYR A 123 -1.65 0.46 -8.86
C TYR A 123 -1.23 1.89 -8.54
N MET A 124 -0.78 2.63 -9.55
CA MET A 124 -0.42 4.04 -9.40
C MET A 124 -0.72 4.83 -10.68
N GLN A 125 -1.12 6.10 -10.52
CA GLN A 125 -1.34 7.07 -11.59
C GLN A 125 -0.76 8.43 -11.18
N GLU A 126 -0.24 9.19 -12.14
CA GLU A 126 0.48 10.45 -11.87
C GLU A 126 -0.39 11.51 -11.20
N SER A 127 -1.69 11.54 -11.52
CA SER A 127 -2.59 12.59 -11.09
C SER A 127 -3.95 12.05 -10.66
N GLY A 128 -4.58 12.70 -9.70
CA GLY A 128 -5.97 12.50 -9.33
C GLY A 128 -6.95 13.40 -10.10
N GLN A 129 -6.47 14.22 -11.05
CA GLN A 129 -7.29 15.11 -11.86
C GLN A 129 -7.92 14.35 -13.05
N ASP A 130 -8.68 15.04 -13.89
CA ASP A 130 -9.40 14.43 -15.03
C ASP A 130 -8.44 13.73 -16.02
N ASP A 131 -7.23 14.23 -16.19
CA ASP A 131 -6.13 13.52 -16.84
C ASP A 131 -5.30 12.78 -15.77
N PRO A 132 -5.33 11.44 -15.77
CA PRO A 132 -4.60 10.66 -14.77
C PRO A 132 -3.09 10.58 -15.07
N GLY A 133 -2.65 11.02 -16.25
CA GLY A 133 -1.27 10.87 -16.72
C GLY A 133 -0.90 9.40 -16.95
N ARG A 134 0.35 9.05 -16.69
CA ARG A 134 0.85 7.68 -16.78
C ARG A 134 0.23 6.82 -15.69
N CYS A 135 -0.23 5.61 -16.07
CA CYS A 135 -0.79 4.64 -15.13
C CYS A 135 0.02 3.35 -15.14
N PHE A 136 0.32 2.83 -13.97
CA PHE A 136 1.05 1.57 -13.80
C PHE A 136 0.31 0.62 -12.87
N ALA A 137 0.42 -0.68 -13.17
CA ALA A 137 0.04 -1.77 -12.30
C ALA A 137 1.28 -2.64 -12.06
N VAL A 138 1.86 -2.59 -10.87
CA VAL A 138 3.06 -3.34 -10.53
C VAL A 138 2.65 -4.61 -9.80
N GLU A 139 2.82 -5.76 -10.46
CA GLU A 139 2.49 -7.08 -9.92
C GLU A 139 3.61 -7.57 -9.01
N ALA A 140 3.33 -7.79 -7.72
CA ALA A 140 4.31 -8.12 -6.70
C ALA A 140 3.87 -9.32 -5.85
N GLY A 141 4.82 -10.11 -5.41
CA GLY A 141 4.64 -11.25 -4.51
C GLY A 141 5.52 -11.13 -3.27
N ALA A 142 5.51 -12.17 -2.43
CA ALA A 142 6.26 -12.18 -1.17
C ALA A 142 7.76 -11.88 -1.38
N GLY A 143 8.30 -10.93 -0.63
CA GLY A 143 9.68 -10.45 -0.71
C GLY A 143 9.92 -9.38 -1.78
N ASP A 144 8.92 -9.05 -2.60
CA ASP A 144 9.05 -7.95 -3.56
C ASP A 144 8.83 -6.59 -2.87
N VAL A 145 9.60 -5.61 -3.32
CA VAL A 145 9.49 -4.22 -2.90
C VAL A 145 8.93 -3.38 -4.06
N VAL A 146 8.02 -2.46 -3.75
CA VAL A 146 7.48 -1.49 -4.71
C VAL A 146 7.50 -0.10 -4.11
N ILE A 147 8.06 0.87 -4.82
CA ILE A 147 8.05 2.26 -4.40
C ILE A 147 7.03 3.04 -5.23
N VAL A 148 6.11 3.68 -4.53
CA VAL A 148 5.19 4.67 -5.12
C VAL A 148 5.88 6.02 -5.16
N PRO A 149 5.98 6.68 -6.31
CA PRO A 149 6.58 8.00 -6.41
C PRO A 149 5.83 9.06 -5.60
N PRO A 150 6.51 10.15 -5.22
CA PRO A 150 5.88 11.27 -4.51
C PRO A 150 4.76 11.91 -5.33
N GLY A 151 3.65 12.25 -4.68
CA GLY A 151 2.53 12.94 -5.30
C GLY A 151 1.63 12.08 -6.20
N TRP A 152 1.90 10.78 -6.34
CA TRP A 152 1.09 9.89 -7.16
C TRP A 152 -0.11 9.33 -6.40
N VAL A 153 -1.25 9.24 -7.08
CA VAL A 153 -2.38 8.42 -6.61
C VAL A 153 -1.97 6.96 -6.65
N HIS A 154 -2.25 6.23 -5.60
CA HIS A 154 -1.98 4.79 -5.58
C HIS A 154 -3.04 4.02 -4.80
N ALA A 155 -3.15 2.74 -5.13
CA ALA A 155 -4.03 1.77 -4.48
C ALA A 155 -3.36 0.41 -4.42
N THR A 156 -3.49 -0.26 -3.29
CA THR A 156 -3.07 -1.66 -3.14
C THR A 156 -4.25 -2.58 -3.44
N ILE A 157 -4.01 -3.60 -4.25
CA ILE A 157 -5.00 -4.55 -4.75
C ILE A 157 -4.55 -5.97 -4.39
N SER A 158 -5.42 -6.76 -3.77
CA SER A 158 -5.20 -8.19 -3.53
C SER A 158 -5.54 -8.96 -4.79
N ALA A 159 -4.52 -9.39 -5.54
CA ALA A 159 -4.69 -9.99 -6.86
C ALA A 159 -5.15 -11.46 -6.82
N ASP A 160 -5.12 -12.11 -5.67
CA ASP A 160 -5.63 -13.48 -5.48
C ASP A 160 -6.79 -13.48 -4.48
N PRO A 161 -8.04 -13.66 -4.95
CA PRO A 161 -9.20 -13.63 -4.05
C PRO A 161 -9.28 -14.83 -3.08
N LYS A 162 -8.42 -15.83 -3.25
CA LYS A 162 -8.45 -17.06 -2.44
C LYS A 162 -7.66 -16.96 -1.15
N GLN A 163 -6.80 -15.96 -1.03
CA GLN A 163 -5.93 -15.78 0.14
C GLN A 163 -5.82 -14.31 0.53
N PRO A 164 -5.58 -14.03 1.81
CA PRO A 164 -5.32 -12.68 2.26
C PRO A 164 -4.01 -12.14 1.70
N LEU A 165 -3.92 -10.82 1.59
CA LEU A 165 -2.69 -10.10 1.25
C LEU A 165 -2.18 -9.39 2.49
N THR A 166 -0.90 -9.55 2.81
CA THR A 166 -0.25 -8.84 3.91
C THR A 166 1.04 -8.20 3.45
N PHE A 167 1.27 -6.97 3.87
CA PHE A 167 2.46 -6.19 3.51
C PHE A 167 2.83 -5.19 4.60
N GLY A 168 4.09 -4.74 4.58
CA GLY A 168 4.57 -3.62 5.36
C GLY A 168 4.99 -2.46 4.47
N ALA A 169 5.04 -1.25 5.02
CA ALA A 169 5.46 -0.08 4.28
C ALA A 169 6.17 0.97 5.16
N TRP A 170 7.24 1.58 4.62
CA TRP A 170 7.83 2.81 5.16
C TRP A 170 7.15 4.02 4.55
N CYS A 171 6.77 4.97 5.37
CA CYS A 171 6.26 6.27 4.95
C CYS A 171 6.62 7.39 5.94
N ASP A 172 6.28 8.62 5.58
CA ASP A 172 6.42 9.78 6.44
C ASP A 172 5.54 9.66 7.69
N ARG A 173 6.09 9.98 8.85
CA ARG A 173 5.37 10.01 10.13
C ARG A 173 4.28 11.08 10.18
N ASP A 174 4.47 12.18 9.46
CA ASP A 174 3.44 13.22 9.25
C ASP A 174 2.53 12.84 8.07
N TYR A 175 2.07 11.58 8.06
CA TYR A 175 1.24 11.03 7.00
C TYR A 175 -0.18 11.59 7.03
N GLY A 176 -0.83 11.53 5.89
CA GLY A 176 -2.25 11.79 5.72
C GLY A 176 -2.69 11.38 4.33
N PHE A 177 -3.95 11.02 4.19
CA PHE A 177 -4.50 10.49 2.96
C PHE A 177 -5.55 11.45 2.39
N ALA A 178 -5.38 11.83 1.11
CA ALA A 178 -6.35 12.63 0.36
C ALA A 178 -7.11 11.73 -0.62
N TYR A 179 -8.41 11.59 -0.38
CA TYR A 179 -9.31 10.73 -1.16
C TYR A 179 -10.22 11.50 -2.12
N ALA A 180 -10.28 12.82 -2.01
CA ALA A 180 -11.30 13.64 -2.64
C ALA A 180 -11.33 13.45 -4.17
N ASP A 181 -10.17 13.52 -4.82
CA ASP A 181 -10.06 13.43 -6.27
C ASP A 181 -10.46 12.02 -6.77
N VAL A 182 -9.99 10.97 -6.12
CA VAL A 182 -10.36 9.60 -6.48
C VAL A 182 -11.87 9.37 -6.30
N ARG A 183 -12.43 9.85 -5.19
CA ARG A 183 -13.88 9.74 -4.93
C ARG A 183 -14.74 10.55 -5.91
N ARG A 184 -14.26 11.71 -6.34
CA ARG A 184 -14.93 12.54 -7.35
C ARG A 184 -15.08 11.80 -8.69
N HIS A 185 -14.11 10.96 -9.03
CA HIS A 185 -14.14 10.12 -10.22
C HIS A 185 -14.77 8.73 -10.01
N GLY A 186 -15.30 8.44 -8.81
CA GLY A 186 -15.86 7.14 -8.48
C GLY A 186 -14.82 6.01 -8.39
N GLY A 187 -13.53 6.34 -8.27
CA GLY A 187 -12.44 5.38 -8.15
C GLY A 187 -11.18 5.78 -8.89
N ILE A 188 -10.26 4.84 -9.03
CA ILE A 188 -9.01 4.99 -9.78
C ILE A 188 -9.24 4.96 -11.30
N ALA A 189 -8.29 5.42 -12.10
CA ALA A 189 -8.45 5.56 -13.56
C ALA A 189 -8.59 4.22 -14.32
N TRP A 190 -8.16 3.11 -13.72
CA TRP A 190 -8.31 1.77 -14.26
C TRP A 190 -8.85 0.83 -13.18
N PHE A 191 -10.09 0.34 -13.37
CA PHE A 191 -10.68 -0.63 -12.45
C PHE A 191 -10.08 -2.02 -12.64
N PRO A 192 -9.58 -2.66 -11.58
CA PRO A 192 -9.23 -4.08 -11.59
C PRO A 192 -10.52 -4.91 -11.47
N LEU A 193 -10.80 -5.77 -12.42
CA LEU A 193 -11.95 -6.67 -12.38
C LEU A 193 -11.48 -8.11 -12.31
N LEU A 194 -12.21 -8.94 -11.58
CA LEU A 194 -11.96 -10.37 -11.53
C LEU A 194 -12.70 -11.08 -12.68
N THR A 195 -11.97 -11.86 -13.45
CA THR A 195 -12.57 -12.80 -14.39
C THR A 195 -13.17 -14.01 -13.64
N ALA A 196 -14.01 -14.80 -14.30
CA ALA A 196 -14.55 -16.05 -13.74
C ALA A 196 -13.46 -17.04 -13.28
N LYS A 197 -12.22 -16.90 -13.77
CA LYS A 197 -11.06 -17.70 -13.35
C LYS A 197 -10.24 -17.05 -12.22
N GLY A 198 -10.72 -15.94 -11.63
CA GLY A 198 -10.03 -15.21 -10.57
C GLY A 198 -8.79 -14.45 -11.03
N LYS A 199 -8.61 -14.20 -12.33
CA LYS A 199 -7.53 -13.39 -12.87
C LYS A 199 -7.97 -11.94 -13.02
N LEU A 200 -7.04 -10.99 -12.86
CA LEU A 200 -7.31 -9.58 -13.08
C LEU A 200 -7.49 -9.26 -14.57
N ARG A 201 -8.47 -8.42 -14.84
CA ARG A 201 -8.70 -7.73 -16.11
C ARG A 201 -8.91 -6.26 -15.81
N TRP A 202 -8.25 -5.40 -16.54
CA TRP A 202 -8.35 -3.96 -16.35
C TRP A 202 -9.39 -3.34 -17.27
N THR A 203 -10.15 -2.39 -16.74
CA THR A 203 -11.15 -1.63 -17.49
C THR A 203 -10.98 -0.14 -17.18
N PRO A 204 -10.88 0.73 -18.19
CA PRO A 204 -10.73 2.16 -17.95
C PRO A 204 -11.96 2.71 -17.22
N ASN A 205 -11.73 3.65 -16.32
CA ASN A 205 -12.78 4.42 -15.68
C ASN A 205 -13.17 5.59 -16.58
N PRO A 206 -14.42 5.66 -17.08
CA PRO A 206 -14.83 6.69 -18.02
C PRO A 206 -14.91 8.09 -17.43
N ALA A 207 -14.76 8.24 -16.11
CA ALA A 207 -14.70 9.54 -15.46
C ALA A 207 -13.34 10.24 -15.61
N TYR A 208 -12.33 9.54 -16.12
CA TYR A 208 -11.03 10.12 -16.47
C TYR A 208 -10.88 10.24 -17.98
N HIS A 209 -9.97 11.09 -18.42
CA HIS A 209 -9.53 11.10 -19.83
C HIS A 209 -8.86 9.78 -20.19
N THR A 210 -8.82 9.47 -21.48
CA THR A 210 -8.18 8.25 -21.98
C THR A 210 -6.70 8.23 -21.62
N SER A 211 -6.26 7.14 -21.02
CA SER A 211 -4.87 6.90 -20.61
C SER A 211 -4.42 5.50 -21.00
N GLN A 212 -3.13 5.22 -20.84
CA GLN A 212 -2.58 3.88 -21.02
C GLN A 212 -2.18 3.28 -19.67
N LEU A 213 -2.53 2.00 -19.46
CA LEU A 213 -2.07 1.24 -18.32
C LEU A 213 -0.87 0.36 -18.71
N THR A 214 0.25 0.53 -18.02
CA THR A 214 1.42 -0.33 -18.14
C THR A 214 1.45 -1.33 -17.00
N ILE A 215 1.37 -2.62 -17.30
CA ILE A 215 1.52 -3.71 -16.32
C ILE A 215 2.97 -4.15 -16.34
N LYS A 216 3.61 -4.24 -15.16
CA LYS A 216 5.03 -4.58 -15.07
C LYS A 216 5.36 -5.27 -13.74
N PRO A 217 6.46 -6.04 -13.66
CA PRO A 217 7.00 -6.50 -12.39
C PRO A 217 7.64 -5.34 -11.61
N PRO A 218 7.95 -5.53 -10.31
CA PRO A 218 8.77 -4.60 -9.55
C PRO A 218 10.13 -4.39 -10.22
N ARG A 219 10.67 -3.19 -10.11
CA ARG A 219 12.05 -2.97 -10.53
C ARG A 219 13.03 -3.35 -9.42
N ASP A 220 14.29 -3.43 -9.75
CA ASP A 220 15.39 -3.42 -8.80
C ASP A 220 15.58 -1.98 -8.26
N TYR A 221 15.79 -1.84 -6.95
CA TYR A 221 16.01 -0.58 -6.26
C TYR A 221 17.42 -0.51 -5.61
N SER A 222 18.38 -1.28 -6.13
CA SER A 222 19.77 -1.25 -5.67
C SER A 222 20.44 0.13 -5.83
N ASP A 223 19.97 0.92 -6.79
CA ASP A 223 20.36 2.33 -6.97
C ASP A 223 19.92 3.24 -5.81
N LEU A 224 18.95 2.83 -5.02
CA LEU A 224 18.51 3.47 -3.77
C LEU A 224 19.11 2.77 -2.53
N GLY A 225 20.03 1.84 -2.70
CA GLY A 225 20.66 1.09 -1.63
C GLY A 225 19.80 -0.03 -1.04
N LEU A 226 18.67 -0.41 -1.69
CA LEU A 226 17.83 -1.50 -1.21
C LEU A 226 18.39 -2.85 -1.61
N GLU A 227 18.39 -3.79 -0.66
CA GLU A 227 18.90 -5.14 -0.84
C GLU A 227 17.74 -6.12 -1.11
N LYS A 228 17.76 -6.77 -2.27
CA LYS A 228 16.74 -7.75 -2.63
C LYS A 228 16.79 -8.97 -1.69
N GLY A 229 15.62 -9.45 -1.25
CA GLY A 229 15.49 -10.65 -0.41
C GLY A 229 15.77 -10.44 1.08
N LYS A 230 16.03 -9.19 1.48
CA LYS A 230 16.18 -8.77 2.88
C LYS A 230 15.04 -7.82 3.23
N SER A 231 14.38 -8.03 4.37
CA SER A 231 13.24 -7.19 4.71
C SER A 231 13.65 -5.72 4.84
N ILE A 232 12.78 -4.82 4.36
CA ILE A 232 13.02 -3.37 4.47
C ILE A 232 13.06 -2.90 5.92
N TYR A 233 12.43 -3.64 6.86
CA TYR A 233 12.55 -3.34 8.27
C TYR A 233 13.97 -3.64 8.80
N ARG A 234 14.55 -4.81 8.47
CA ARG A 234 15.95 -5.13 8.84
C ARG A 234 16.96 -4.20 8.20
N GLN A 235 16.70 -3.77 6.96
CA GLN A 235 17.53 -2.78 6.29
C GLN A 235 17.53 -1.43 7.00
N PHE A 236 16.41 -1.03 7.61
CA PHE A 236 16.34 0.13 8.50
C PHE A 236 17.12 -0.08 9.80
N GLU A 237 17.03 -1.26 10.43
CA GLU A 237 17.81 -1.55 11.64
C GLU A 237 19.32 -1.49 11.40
N GLU A 238 19.78 -1.90 10.23
CA GLU A 238 21.20 -1.85 9.86
C GLU A 238 21.69 -0.45 9.49
N ASP A 239 20.84 0.30 8.80
CA ASP A 239 21.09 1.67 8.36
C ASP A 239 19.80 2.48 8.43
N PRO A 240 19.52 3.14 9.56
CA PRO A 240 18.29 3.93 9.71
C PRO A 240 18.16 5.11 8.74
N ASP A 241 19.26 5.55 8.09
CA ASP A 241 19.25 6.64 7.13
C ASP A 241 18.87 6.16 5.70
N ARG A 242 18.86 4.86 5.46
CA ARG A 242 18.58 4.25 4.15
C ARG A 242 17.24 4.69 3.55
N PHE A 243 16.22 4.95 4.36
CA PHE A 243 14.88 5.33 3.92
C PHE A 243 14.62 6.84 3.97
N LEU A 244 15.65 7.67 4.21
CA LEU A 244 15.49 9.13 4.23
C LEU A 244 15.06 9.72 2.88
N PHE A 245 15.27 9.00 1.77
CA PHE A 245 14.74 9.40 0.46
C PHE A 245 13.21 9.53 0.46
N CYS A 246 12.49 8.86 1.39
CA CYS A 246 11.06 9.03 1.59
C CYS A 246 10.68 10.45 2.02
N LEU A 247 11.63 11.22 2.55
CA LEU A 247 11.41 12.55 3.10
C LEU A 247 12.17 13.65 2.36
N LEU A 248 13.22 13.28 1.63
CA LEU A 248 14.06 14.22 0.91
C LEU A 248 13.49 14.43 -0.50
N TYR A 249 13.23 15.67 -0.86
CA TYR A 249 12.99 16.05 -2.24
C TYR A 249 14.33 16.02 -2.97
N THR A 250 14.52 15.06 -3.86
CA THR A 250 15.62 15.07 -4.81
C THR A 250 15.05 15.36 -6.18
N SER A 251 15.46 16.49 -6.79
CA SER A 251 15.05 16.89 -8.13
C SER A 251 15.51 15.90 -9.23
N ASP A 252 16.30 14.90 -8.85
CA ASP A 252 16.98 13.96 -9.75
C ASP A 252 16.49 12.50 -9.57
N ALA A 253 15.27 12.28 -8.99
CA ALA A 253 14.69 10.95 -8.82
C ALA A 253 13.84 10.53 -10.03
#